data_77222b464b1ad82043fd99f671b80202
#
_entry.id   77222b464b1ad82043fd99f671b80202
#
_cell.length_a   1.000
_cell.length_b   1.000
_cell.length_c   1.000
_cell.angle_alpha   90.00
_cell.angle_beta   90.00
_cell.angle_gamma   90.00
#
_symmetry.space_group_name_H-M   'P 1'
#
loop_
_entity.id
_entity.type
_entity.pdbx_description
1 polymer ?
#
loop_
_entity_poly.entity_id
_entity_poly.type
_entity_poly.pdbx_seq_one_letter_code
_entity_poly.pdbx_strand_id
1 'polypeptide(L)'
;MMLSRVLPATLLLPLFLLLVGADDGLPMEEGSAPVAEAASPDAGLADAGIAEATDGTGSEELLGLVPPVPVPSRESDPPITRLRSLTAKQDVLARAKKDAQGRLVVPGPQGNVPLTIDPVLQSQLTGILSQYRVPYGAVVVVEPSTGRVLAMAEHSRAQPGLRGLATRAVFPAASIFKIVTGAALLEAGVTPDAETCFHGGKRRLSEKLLQDSERDGQCHSLAEAMGKSANVIFAKLTQRYLSPKALKHAAARFHFNRELSFPVPTDVSLAAVPEEDEFRLAQTGAGFGDVYLSPLHGALLASVAANGGVWKDPVLFDTGAEAQAGKPAEQVLSPEVARDLATLMEATVTKGTARRIFRERGMGVPGAVGKTGTLADRNPFRDYSWFVGFAPRDNPKVAVAAVIVNEPIWHIRATWLGREAMRLGLARLPPGSLVAPAKDEEPQEQAPAEEESEEELSSEPVAGTPAEPGSKSAMTRP
;
A
#
# COMPACT_ATOMS: atom_id res chain seq x y z
N MET A 1 -10.92 70.12 -22.47
CA MET A 1 -11.89 70.16 -21.39
C MET A 1 -12.91 69.02 -21.61
N MET A 2 -12.63 67.86 -21.01
CA MET A 2 -13.62 66.78 -20.79
C MET A 2 -13.03 65.85 -19.76
N LEU A 3 -13.54 65.93 -18.55
CA LEU A 3 -13.21 65.05 -17.43
C LEU A 3 -13.88 63.68 -17.66
N SER A 4 -13.10 62.64 -17.69
CA SER A 4 -13.60 61.26 -17.63
C SER A 4 -13.41 60.71 -16.21
N ARG A 5 -14.53 60.42 -15.56
CA ARG A 5 -14.61 59.85 -14.20
C ARG A 5 -14.38 58.32 -14.29
N VAL A 6 -13.40 57.83 -13.55
CA VAL A 6 -13.18 56.40 -13.33
C VAL A 6 -13.98 56.01 -12.07
N LEU A 7 -14.91 55.03 -12.21
CA LEU A 7 -15.61 54.35 -11.09
C LEU A 7 -14.79 53.16 -10.65
N PRO A 8 -14.68 52.86 -9.34
CA PRO A 8 -14.05 51.67 -8.85
C PRO A 8 -14.97 50.43 -8.93
N ALA A 9 -14.43 49.33 -9.45
CA ALA A 9 -15.08 48.02 -9.46
C ALA A 9 -15.16 47.40 -8.06
N THR A 10 -16.37 47.21 -7.58
CA THR A 10 -16.68 46.49 -6.34
C THR A 10 -16.59 45.00 -6.59
N LEU A 11 -15.67 44.31 -5.87
CA LEU A 11 -15.56 42.86 -5.83
C LEU A 11 -16.75 42.30 -5.01
N LEU A 12 -17.63 41.55 -5.65
CA LEU A 12 -18.65 40.72 -5.02
C LEU A 12 -18.06 39.35 -4.71
N LEU A 13 -17.87 39.07 -3.43
CA LEU A 13 -17.62 37.71 -2.90
C LEU A 13 -18.96 36.96 -2.85
N PRO A 14 -19.06 35.73 -3.32
CA PRO A 14 -20.23 34.90 -3.04
C PRO A 14 -20.14 34.27 -1.64
N LEU A 15 -21.10 34.64 -0.82
CA LEU A 15 -21.36 34.03 0.48
C LEU A 15 -21.98 32.63 0.27
N PHE A 16 -21.24 31.56 0.55
CA PHE A 16 -21.79 30.21 0.56
C PHE A 16 -22.47 29.97 1.89
N LEU A 17 -23.80 29.97 1.86
CA LEU A 17 -24.66 29.56 2.97
C LEU A 17 -24.59 28.03 3.14
N LEU A 18 -24.06 27.56 4.25
CA LEU A 18 -24.12 26.15 4.69
C LEU A 18 -25.55 25.87 5.21
N LEU A 19 -26.30 25.09 4.45
CA LEU A 19 -27.51 24.42 4.91
C LEU A 19 -27.09 23.17 5.71
N VAL A 20 -27.25 23.23 7.03
CA VAL A 20 -27.20 22.11 7.95
C VAL A 20 -28.55 21.40 7.87
N GLY A 21 -28.58 20.22 7.25
CA GLY A 21 -29.71 19.29 7.34
C GLY A 21 -29.63 18.55 8.68
N ALA A 22 -30.60 18.77 9.51
CA ALA A 22 -30.88 17.98 10.71
C ALA A 22 -31.38 16.60 10.27
N ASP A 23 -30.81 15.54 10.83
CA ASP A 23 -31.35 14.19 10.72
C ASP A 23 -31.56 13.60 12.11
N ASP A 24 -32.72 13.03 12.24
CA ASP A 24 -33.46 12.69 13.44
C ASP A 24 -32.75 11.79 14.44
N GLY A 25 -32.96 12.10 15.71
CA GLY A 25 -32.55 11.35 16.87
C GLY A 25 -33.32 10.03 17.05
N LEU A 26 -32.60 9.04 17.52
CA LEU A 26 -33.14 7.89 18.22
C LEU A 26 -32.51 7.79 19.61
N PRO A 27 -33.28 7.35 20.61
CA PRO A 27 -32.95 7.56 22.01
C PRO A 27 -31.88 6.60 22.52
N MET A 28 -31.05 7.12 23.42
CA MET A 28 -30.07 6.37 24.21
C MET A 28 -30.78 5.76 25.40
N GLU A 29 -30.82 4.45 25.51
CA GLU A 29 -31.10 3.77 26.77
C GLU A 29 -29.82 3.68 27.62
N GLU A 30 -29.89 4.27 28.79
CA GLU A 30 -28.93 4.06 29.89
C GLU A 30 -29.16 2.68 30.50
N GLY A 31 -28.18 1.80 30.38
CA GLY A 31 -28.11 0.52 31.06
C GLY A 31 -26.85 0.45 31.91
N SER A 32 -26.98 0.78 33.15
CA SER A 32 -26.00 0.56 34.22
C SER A 32 -25.95 -0.94 34.55
N ALA A 33 -24.74 -1.53 34.61
CA ALA A 33 -24.50 -2.82 35.25
C ALA A 33 -23.05 -3.00 35.69
N PRO A 34 -22.78 -3.86 36.66
CA PRO A 34 -21.93 -3.54 37.78
C PRO A 34 -20.46 -4.06 37.61
N VAL A 35 -19.62 -3.44 38.43
CA VAL A 35 -18.23 -3.80 38.71
C VAL A 35 -18.19 -5.20 39.35
N ALA A 36 -17.40 -6.10 38.77
CA ALA A 36 -16.96 -7.31 39.44
C ALA A 36 -15.43 -7.27 39.59
N GLU A 37 -15.05 -7.18 40.82
CA GLU A 37 -13.75 -7.34 41.43
C GLU A 37 -13.37 -8.83 41.33
N ALA A 38 -12.17 -9.16 40.85
CA ALA A 38 -11.63 -10.51 40.98
C ALA A 38 -10.13 -10.48 41.20
N ALA A 39 -9.79 -11.04 42.33
CA ALA A 39 -8.55 -11.26 42.98
C ALA A 39 -7.45 -11.96 42.16
N SER A 40 -6.21 -11.59 42.50
CA SER A 40 -4.98 -12.35 42.23
C SER A 40 -4.92 -13.65 43.05
N PRO A 41 -4.19 -14.63 42.56
CA PRO A 41 -3.28 -15.30 43.50
C PRO A 41 -1.82 -15.40 43.02
N ASP A 42 -1.01 -15.25 43.99
CA ASP A 42 0.42 -15.42 44.13
C ASP A 42 0.86 -16.91 44.05
N ALA A 43 2.18 -17.09 43.91
CA ALA A 43 3.01 -18.29 44.17
C ALA A 43 3.40 -19.10 42.90
N GLY A 44 4.65 -19.34 42.67
CA GLY A 44 5.75 -19.85 43.39
C GLY A 44 6.89 -20.24 42.45
N LEU A 45 8.09 -19.93 42.85
CA LEU A 45 9.37 -20.37 42.29
C LEU A 45 9.55 -21.89 42.46
N ALA A 46 10.11 -22.55 41.43
CA ALA A 46 10.94 -23.75 41.66
C ALA A 46 11.99 -23.88 40.53
N ASP A 47 13.18 -23.99 40.99
CA ASP A 47 14.48 -24.20 40.39
C ASP A 47 14.67 -25.70 40.00
N ALA A 48 15.47 -25.98 38.96
CA ALA A 48 16.28 -27.14 38.65
C ALA A 48 16.30 -27.37 37.10
N GLY A 49 17.39 -27.53 36.46
CA GLY A 49 18.64 -28.14 36.63
C GLY A 49 19.27 -28.37 35.25
N ILE A 50 20.56 -28.23 35.20
CA ILE A 50 21.46 -28.37 34.05
C ILE A 50 21.55 -29.82 33.58
N ALA A 51 21.56 -30.07 32.27
CA ALA A 51 22.21 -31.26 31.68
C ALA A 51 22.83 -30.91 30.32
N GLU A 52 24.14 -31.09 30.26
CA GLU A 52 24.98 -31.13 29.05
C GLU A 52 24.75 -32.40 28.24
N ALA A 53 24.93 -32.33 26.93
CA ALA A 53 25.73 -33.23 26.07
C ALA A 53 25.28 -33.12 24.62
N THR A 54 26.09 -32.80 23.76
CA THR A 54 27.15 -33.32 22.88
C THR A 54 26.74 -33.35 21.40
N ASP A 55 27.52 -32.62 20.64
CA ASP A 55 28.13 -32.88 19.34
C ASP A 55 27.29 -33.44 18.17
N GLY A 56 27.27 -32.67 17.09
CA GLY A 56 26.74 -33.07 15.77
C GLY A 56 26.99 -31.98 14.75
N THR A 57 28.19 -31.98 14.17
CA THR A 57 28.62 -31.16 13.03
C THR A 57 27.65 -31.19 11.86
N GLY A 58 27.15 -30.02 11.45
CA GLY A 58 26.41 -29.79 10.20
C GLY A 58 26.39 -28.31 9.92
N SER A 59 27.09 -27.91 8.88
CA SER A 59 27.26 -26.57 8.37
C SER A 59 25.93 -25.83 8.17
N GLU A 60 25.54 -24.97 9.11
CA GLU A 60 24.55 -23.94 8.95
C GLU A 60 25.25 -22.64 8.54
N GLU A 61 25.00 -22.24 7.32
CA GLU A 61 25.36 -20.96 6.75
C GLU A 61 24.82 -19.83 7.61
N LEU A 62 25.71 -18.96 8.07
CA LEU A 62 25.47 -17.77 8.87
C LEU A 62 24.48 -16.81 8.19
N LEU A 63 23.20 -16.96 8.47
CA LEU A 63 22.25 -15.85 8.41
C LEU A 63 22.45 -15.03 9.68
N GLY A 64 23.16 -13.91 9.56
CA GLY A 64 23.38 -12.98 10.65
C GLY A 64 22.08 -12.62 11.37
N LEU A 65 21.91 -13.13 12.56
CA LEU A 65 20.85 -12.75 13.49
C LEU A 65 21.03 -11.26 13.82
N VAL A 66 20.25 -10.41 13.15
CA VAL A 66 20.05 -9.04 13.64
C VAL A 66 19.39 -9.16 15.02
N PRO A 67 19.96 -8.59 16.08
CA PRO A 67 19.36 -8.67 17.41
C PRO A 67 17.93 -8.12 17.34
N PRO A 68 16.97 -8.74 18.05
CA PRO A 68 15.59 -8.28 18.04
C PRO A 68 15.55 -6.83 18.56
N VAL A 69 15.14 -5.92 17.68
CA VAL A 69 14.87 -4.53 18.09
C VAL A 69 13.71 -4.59 19.09
N PRO A 70 13.83 -4.02 20.30
CA PRO A 70 12.77 -4.09 21.29
C PRO A 70 11.49 -3.47 20.72
N VAL A 71 10.48 -4.30 20.56
CA VAL A 71 9.14 -3.86 20.13
C VAL A 71 8.53 -3.07 21.29
N PRO A 72 8.16 -1.79 21.10
CA PRO A 72 7.52 -1.03 22.18
C PRO A 72 6.20 -1.69 22.55
N SER A 73 6.06 -2.13 23.80
CA SER A 73 4.81 -2.70 24.29
C SER A 73 3.70 -1.64 24.26
N ARG A 74 2.46 -2.05 23.93
CA ARG A 74 1.28 -1.15 23.88
C ARG A 74 0.87 -0.56 25.24
N GLU A 75 1.43 -1.07 26.33
CA GLU A 75 1.20 -0.56 27.70
C GLU A 75 2.00 0.72 27.99
N SER A 76 2.98 1.04 27.16
CA SER A 76 3.74 2.29 27.26
C SER A 76 3.07 3.36 26.36
N ASP A 77 3.34 4.65 26.66
CA ASP A 77 2.87 5.79 25.84
C ASP A 77 3.01 5.51 24.34
N PRO A 78 2.02 5.87 23.50
CA PRO A 78 2.09 5.63 22.07
C PRO A 78 3.43 6.08 21.48
N PRO A 79 4.05 5.32 20.56
CA PRO A 79 5.36 5.65 20.00
C PRO A 79 5.46 7.08 19.49
N ILE A 80 4.35 7.65 18.98
CA ILE A 80 4.30 9.03 18.50
C ILE A 80 4.56 10.08 19.58
N THR A 81 4.29 9.81 20.87
CA THR A 81 4.58 10.75 21.97
C THR A 81 6.06 10.79 22.33
N ARG A 82 6.82 9.75 21.98
CA ARG A 82 8.26 9.66 22.21
C ARG A 82 9.10 10.07 21.02
N LEU A 83 8.44 10.52 19.96
CA LEU A 83 9.11 10.92 18.73
C LEU A 83 10.08 12.07 18.98
N ARG A 84 11.36 11.82 18.71
CA ARG A 84 12.37 12.87 18.72
C ARG A 84 12.46 13.49 17.32
N SER A 85 12.35 14.81 17.26
CA SER A 85 12.53 15.57 16.02
C SER A 85 13.93 15.33 15.44
N LEU A 86 14.01 15.28 14.11
CA LEU A 86 15.31 15.36 13.44
C LEU A 86 15.98 16.68 13.78
N THR A 87 17.30 16.65 14.00
CA THR A 87 18.09 17.88 14.12
C THR A 87 18.17 18.58 12.77
N ALA A 88 18.48 19.88 12.78
CA ALA A 88 18.66 20.66 11.54
C ALA A 88 19.75 20.08 10.62
N LYS A 89 20.77 19.38 11.18
CA LYS A 89 21.80 18.68 10.38
C LYS A 89 21.26 17.43 9.70
N GLN A 90 20.35 16.71 10.34
CA GLN A 90 19.74 15.48 9.85
C GLN A 90 18.62 15.74 8.85
N ASP A 91 17.92 16.86 9.01
CA ASP A 91 16.85 17.26 8.10
C ASP A 91 17.43 17.87 6.81
N VAL A 92 17.54 17.03 5.78
CA VAL A 92 18.06 17.44 4.46
C VAL A 92 17.16 18.50 3.83
N LEU A 93 15.84 18.40 3.97
CA LEU A 93 14.89 19.35 3.38
C LEU A 93 14.96 20.71 4.05
N ALA A 94 15.21 20.79 5.37
CA ALA A 94 15.39 22.06 6.07
C ALA A 94 16.65 22.82 5.63
N ARG A 95 17.65 22.10 5.10
CA ARG A 95 18.90 22.70 4.58
C ARG A 95 18.86 23.00 3.09
N ALA A 96 17.87 22.49 2.39
CA ALA A 96 17.76 22.66 0.95
C ALA A 96 17.45 24.10 0.57
N LYS A 97 18.08 24.58 -0.48
CA LYS A 97 17.84 25.90 -1.10
C LYS A 97 17.47 25.72 -2.56
N LYS A 98 16.78 26.70 -3.14
CA LYS A 98 16.53 26.71 -4.57
C LYS A 98 17.76 27.21 -5.33
N ASP A 99 18.18 26.48 -6.37
CA ASP A 99 19.17 26.93 -7.33
C ASP A 99 18.56 27.90 -8.39
N ALA A 100 19.38 28.32 -9.34
CA ALA A 100 18.94 29.23 -10.42
C ALA A 100 17.89 28.58 -11.36
N GLN A 101 17.84 27.23 -11.40
CA GLN A 101 16.86 26.46 -12.16
C GLN A 101 15.58 26.15 -11.35
N GLY A 102 15.52 26.61 -10.09
CA GLY A 102 14.40 26.39 -9.19
C GLY A 102 14.37 25.00 -8.52
N ARG A 103 15.40 24.16 -8.72
CA ARG A 103 15.54 22.85 -8.08
C ARG A 103 15.98 23.03 -6.62
N LEU A 104 15.57 22.08 -5.77
CA LEU A 104 16.10 22.01 -4.40
C LEU A 104 17.51 21.40 -4.42
N VAL A 105 18.46 22.09 -3.84
CA VAL A 105 19.87 21.66 -3.75
C VAL A 105 20.36 21.75 -2.31
N VAL A 106 21.30 20.89 -1.94
CA VAL A 106 22.02 20.94 -0.66
C VAL A 106 23.51 21.02 -0.89
N PRO A 107 24.30 21.68 0.00
CA PRO A 107 25.76 21.71 -0.08
C PRO A 107 26.33 20.29 0.00
N GLY A 108 27.17 19.92 -0.94
CA GLY A 108 27.95 18.67 -0.98
C GLY A 108 29.46 18.96 -1.09
N PRO A 109 30.30 17.91 -1.04
CA PRO A 109 31.76 18.05 -1.08
C PRO A 109 32.31 18.69 -2.36
N GLN A 110 31.62 18.46 -3.48
CA GLN A 110 32.06 18.96 -4.81
C GLN A 110 31.12 20.05 -5.36
N GLY A 111 30.33 20.69 -4.52
CA GLY A 111 29.31 21.68 -4.91
C GLY A 111 27.90 21.30 -4.48
N ASN A 112 26.95 22.07 -4.98
CA ASN A 112 25.55 21.80 -4.66
C ASN A 112 25.04 20.52 -5.34
N VAL A 113 24.41 19.64 -4.54
CA VAL A 113 23.79 18.38 -5.01
C VAL A 113 22.29 18.59 -5.13
N PRO A 114 21.68 18.38 -6.32
CA PRO A 114 20.25 18.46 -6.49
C PRO A 114 19.52 17.33 -5.74
N LEU A 115 18.33 17.64 -5.21
CA LEU A 115 17.41 16.65 -4.67
C LEU A 115 16.43 16.18 -5.76
N THR A 116 15.92 14.96 -5.60
CA THR A 116 14.85 14.42 -6.44
C THR A 116 13.48 15.05 -6.17
N ILE A 117 13.37 15.80 -5.09
CA ILE A 117 12.14 16.46 -4.64
C ILE A 117 11.70 17.53 -5.65
N ASP A 118 10.45 17.43 -6.13
CA ASP A 118 9.79 18.50 -6.87
C ASP A 118 9.36 19.60 -5.90
N PRO A 119 9.93 20.83 -6.01
CA PRO A 119 9.67 21.88 -5.04
C PRO A 119 8.25 22.41 -5.07
N VAL A 120 7.53 22.26 -6.17
CA VAL A 120 6.11 22.67 -6.30
C VAL A 120 5.23 21.66 -5.61
N LEU A 121 5.40 20.37 -5.91
CA LEU A 121 4.68 19.28 -5.26
C LEU A 121 4.90 19.29 -3.74
N GLN A 122 6.16 19.42 -3.30
CA GLN A 122 6.54 19.53 -1.89
C GLN A 122 5.80 20.67 -1.21
N SER A 123 5.82 21.86 -1.80
CA SER A 123 5.17 23.06 -1.25
C SER A 123 3.66 22.91 -1.17
N GLN A 124 3.02 22.37 -2.22
CA GLN A 124 1.58 22.15 -2.25
C GLN A 124 1.12 21.16 -1.18
N LEU A 125 1.81 20.03 -1.03
CA LEU A 125 1.46 19.01 -0.03
C LEU A 125 1.69 19.52 1.41
N THR A 126 2.79 20.23 1.65
CA THR A 126 3.04 20.88 2.95
C THR A 126 1.97 21.93 3.25
N GLY A 127 1.58 22.72 2.24
CA GLY A 127 0.51 23.71 2.35
C GLY A 127 -0.82 23.10 2.72
N ILE A 128 -1.20 21.98 2.11
CA ILE A 128 -2.42 21.22 2.44
C ILE A 128 -2.39 20.79 3.92
N LEU A 129 -1.34 20.10 4.35
CA LEU A 129 -1.23 19.63 5.74
C LEU A 129 -1.34 20.77 6.75
N SER A 130 -0.68 21.90 6.47
CA SER A 130 -0.70 23.10 7.31
C SER A 130 -2.07 23.76 7.32
N GLN A 131 -2.72 23.94 6.15
CA GLN A 131 -4.04 24.54 6.01
C GLN A 131 -5.10 23.78 6.81
N TYR A 132 -5.06 22.46 6.76
CA TYR A 132 -5.98 21.61 7.53
C TYR A 132 -5.55 21.41 8.99
N ARG A 133 -4.44 22.04 9.41
CA ARG A 133 -3.96 22.05 10.80
C ARG A 133 -3.94 20.66 11.45
N VAL A 134 -3.49 19.66 10.68
CA VAL A 134 -3.50 18.27 11.17
C VAL A 134 -2.65 18.13 12.44
N PRO A 135 -3.11 17.38 13.45
CA PRO A 135 -2.30 17.14 14.65
C PRO A 135 -0.95 16.53 14.36
N TYR A 136 -0.93 15.47 13.55
CA TYR A 136 0.28 14.89 12.95
C TYR A 136 -0.09 14.37 11.57
N GLY A 137 0.72 14.67 10.57
CA GLY A 137 0.50 14.17 9.23
C GLY A 137 1.77 14.15 8.40
N ALA A 138 1.89 13.14 7.55
CA ALA A 138 2.95 13.05 6.56
C ALA A 138 2.42 12.41 5.28
N VAL A 139 3.00 12.81 4.15
CA VAL A 139 2.76 12.22 2.85
C VAL A 139 4.06 12.13 2.07
N VAL A 140 4.32 10.96 1.51
CA VAL A 140 5.48 10.68 0.66
C VAL A 140 4.99 10.30 -0.73
N VAL A 141 5.64 10.84 -1.75
CA VAL A 141 5.41 10.53 -3.17
C VAL A 141 6.70 10.03 -3.78
N VAL A 142 6.65 8.86 -4.42
CA VAL A 142 7.80 8.19 -5.04
C VAL A 142 7.47 7.89 -6.50
N GLU A 143 8.47 7.96 -7.38
CA GLU A 143 8.40 7.42 -8.73
C GLU A 143 8.72 5.92 -8.67
N PRO A 144 7.77 5.02 -8.98
CA PRO A 144 7.96 3.57 -8.75
C PRO A 144 9.11 2.96 -9.53
N SER A 145 9.31 3.39 -10.78
CA SER A 145 10.30 2.83 -11.69
C SER A 145 11.75 3.09 -11.28
N THR A 146 11.99 4.19 -10.55
CA THR A 146 13.34 4.65 -10.19
C THR A 146 13.62 4.71 -8.70
N GLY A 147 12.57 4.70 -7.86
CA GLY A 147 12.70 4.95 -6.42
C GLY A 147 12.89 6.43 -6.06
N ARG A 148 12.89 7.37 -7.02
CA ARG A 148 13.05 8.81 -6.77
C ARG A 148 11.94 9.32 -5.86
N VAL A 149 12.32 9.94 -4.76
CA VAL A 149 11.38 10.58 -3.83
C VAL A 149 11.04 11.96 -4.37
N LEU A 150 9.79 12.13 -4.81
CA LEU A 150 9.31 13.37 -5.42
C LEU A 150 8.78 14.37 -4.40
N ALA A 151 8.31 13.90 -3.26
CA ALA A 151 7.91 14.73 -2.12
C ALA A 151 7.95 13.94 -0.80
N MET A 152 8.29 14.65 0.28
CA MET A 152 8.23 14.19 1.68
C MET A 152 7.66 15.34 2.51
N ALA A 153 6.35 15.54 2.43
CA ALA A 153 5.68 16.62 3.14
C ALA A 153 5.18 16.14 4.51
N GLU A 154 5.36 16.99 5.50
CA GLU A 154 4.95 16.69 6.87
C GLU A 154 4.49 17.96 7.60
N HIS A 155 3.65 17.78 8.60
CA HIS A 155 3.17 18.84 9.48
C HIS A 155 2.72 18.28 10.82
N SER A 156 2.95 19.04 11.88
CA SER A 156 2.37 18.75 13.18
C SER A 156 1.88 20.05 13.84
N ARG A 157 0.55 20.11 14.09
CA ARG A 157 -0.03 21.15 14.93
C ARG A 157 0.20 20.82 16.42
N ALA A 158 0.19 19.55 16.78
CA ALA A 158 0.36 19.10 18.16
C ALA A 158 1.77 19.34 18.71
N GLN A 159 2.77 19.26 17.82
CA GLN A 159 4.19 19.56 18.14
C GLN A 159 4.78 20.46 17.04
N PRO A 160 4.57 21.79 17.13
CA PRO A 160 5.11 22.70 16.13
C PRO A 160 6.64 22.58 16.03
N GLY A 161 7.14 22.51 14.80
CA GLY A 161 8.57 22.33 14.54
C GLY A 161 9.07 20.88 14.60
N LEU A 162 8.20 19.90 14.86
CA LEU A 162 8.54 18.48 14.74
C LEU A 162 8.95 18.14 13.28
N ARG A 163 10.05 17.41 13.13
CA ARG A 163 10.63 17.02 11.83
C ARG A 163 10.88 15.52 11.78
N GLY A 164 10.74 14.96 10.59
CA GLY A 164 11.05 13.57 10.31
C GLY A 164 9.86 12.63 10.42
N LEU A 165 8.61 13.11 10.48
CA LEU A 165 7.42 12.25 10.48
C LEU A 165 7.39 11.32 9.26
N ALA A 166 7.88 11.77 8.10
CA ALA A 166 7.89 11.00 6.86
C ALA A 166 8.77 9.74 6.93
N THR A 167 9.79 9.73 7.81
CA THR A 167 10.76 8.63 7.92
C THR A 167 10.64 7.85 9.24
N ARG A 168 9.67 8.18 10.10
CA ARG A 168 9.49 7.54 11.40
C ARG A 168 8.47 6.42 11.38
N ALA A 169 8.84 5.26 11.88
CA ALA A 169 7.97 4.08 11.99
C ALA A 169 7.21 4.06 13.33
N VAL A 170 6.57 5.19 13.66
CA VAL A 170 5.80 5.38 14.90
C VAL A 170 4.29 5.20 14.71
N PHE A 171 3.88 4.93 13.49
CA PHE A 171 2.48 4.79 13.14
C PHE A 171 2.13 3.31 13.01
N PRO A 172 1.12 2.80 13.74
CA PRO A 172 0.64 1.44 13.52
C PRO A 172 0.18 1.28 12.07
N ALA A 173 0.68 0.24 11.38
CA ALA A 173 0.39 0.01 9.96
C ALA A 173 -1.08 -0.29 9.71
N ALA A 174 -1.78 -0.84 10.70
CA ALA A 174 -3.17 -1.24 10.58
C ALA A 174 -3.39 -2.08 9.31
N SER A 175 -4.49 -1.88 8.61
CA SER A 175 -4.82 -2.62 7.39
C SER A 175 -3.90 -2.37 6.20
N ILE A 176 -2.87 -1.53 6.30
CA ILE A 176 -1.84 -1.43 5.25
C ILE A 176 -1.01 -2.71 5.18
N PHE A 177 -0.81 -3.40 6.31
CA PHE A 177 -0.12 -4.69 6.34
C PHE A 177 -0.82 -5.78 5.49
N LYS A 178 -2.11 -5.61 5.16
CA LYS A 178 -2.81 -6.51 4.22
C LYS A 178 -2.21 -6.51 2.80
N ILE A 179 -1.40 -5.52 2.44
CA ILE A 179 -0.62 -5.55 1.18
C ILE A 179 0.37 -6.72 1.24
N VAL A 180 1.10 -6.86 2.35
CA VAL A 180 2.05 -7.97 2.58
C VAL A 180 1.32 -9.30 2.71
N THR A 181 0.26 -9.35 3.52
CA THR A 181 -0.54 -10.56 3.70
C THR A 181 -1.21 -10.99 2.40
N GLY A 182 -1.74 -10.04 1.62
CA GLY A 182 -2.35 -10.30 0.32
C GLY A 182 -1.35 -10.91 -0.67
N ALA A 183 -0.13 -10.38 -0.72
CA ALA A 183 0.94 -10.95 -1.53
C ALA A 183 1.27 -12.39 -1.09
N ALA A 184 1.40 -12.62 0.21
CA ALA A 184 1.67 -13.96 0.76
C ALA A 184 0.54 -14.97 0.45
N LEU A 185 -0.73 -14.52 0.48
CA LEU A 185 -1.88 -15.35 0.12
C LEU A 185 -1.91 -15.69 -1.37
N LEU A 186 -1.60 -14.72 -2.24
CA LEU A 186 -1.48 -14.97 -3.68
C LEU A 186 -0.36 -15.98 -3.98
N GLU A 187 0.79 -15.87 -3.34
CA GLU A 187 1.89 -16.84 -3.45
C GLU A 187 1.52 -18.22 -2.89
N ALA A 188 0.64 -18.29 -1.91
CA ALA A 188 0.07 -19.53 -1.39
C ALA A 188 -1.03 -20.12 -2.28
N GLY A 189 -1.29 -19.53 -3.46
CA GLY A 189 -2.25 -20.01 -4.45
C GLY A 189 -3.70 -19.53 -4.24
N VAL A 190 -3.94 -18.56 -3.35
CA VAL A 190 -5.26 -17.96 -3.18
C VAL A 190 -5.47 -16.92 -4.27
N THR A 191 -6.33 -17.18 -5.25
CA THR A 191 -6.58 -16.29 -6.39
C THR A 191 -7.39 -15.04 -6.00
N PRO A 192 -7.35 -13.93 -6.78
CA PRO A 192 -8.10 -12.72 -6.48
C PRO A 192 -9.62 -12.91 -6.38
N ASP A 193 -10.16 -13.90 -7.08
CA ASP A 193 -11.59 -14.26 -7.12
C ASP A 193 -11.98 -15.34 -6.12
N ALA A 194 -11.02 -15.95 -5.40
CA ALA A 194 -11.28 -16.97 -4.38
C ALA A 194 -12.22 -16.44 -3.30
N GLU A 195 -13.38 -17.04 -3.16
CA GLU A 195 -14.41 -16.64 -2.21
C GLU A 195 -14.19 -17.22 -0.81
N THR A 196 -14.46 -16.40 0.19
CA THR A 196 -14.48 -16.81 1.58
C THR A 196 -15.75 -16.29 2.24
N CYS A 197 -16.50 -17.22 2.84
CA CYS A 197 -17.73 -16.89 3.55
C CYS A 197 -17.45 -16.59 5.03
N PHE A 198 -18.28 -15.73 5.61
CA PHE A 198 -18.07 -15.25 6.97
C PHE A 198 -19.37 -14.69 7.58
N HIS A 199 -19.31 -14.49 8.89
CA HIS A 199 -20.28 -13.71 9.64
C HIS A 199 -19.55 -12.80 10.63
N GLY A 200 -20.09 -11.65 10.99
CA GLY A 200 -19.50 -10.75 11.98
C GLY A 200 -18.09 -10.23 11.63
N GLY A 201 -17.26 -10.04 12.64
CA GLY A 201 -15.84 -9.69 12.50
C GLY A 201 -15.51 -8.31 11.94
N LYS A 202 -16.49 -7.42 11.76
CA LYS A 202 -16.27 -6.10 11.17
C LYS A 202 -15.41 -5.19 12.07
N ARG A 203 -15.61 -5.24 13.38
CA ARG A 203 -14.90 -4.38 14.35
C ARG A 203 -13.94 -5.15 15.25
N ARG A 204 -14.30 -6.35 15.63
CA ARG A 204 -13.52 -7.20 16.54
C ARG A 204 -13.42 -8.60 15.95
N LEU A 205 -12.25 -9.20 16.06
CA LEU A 205 -12.02 -10.61 15.78
C LEU A 205 -12.13 -11.40 17.08
N SER A 206 -12.61 -12.62 16.99
CA SER A 206 -12.53 -13.65 18.02
C SER A 206 -12.25 -14.97 17.34
N GLU A 207 -11.68 -15.93 18.06
CA GLU A 207 -11.36 -17.25 17.53
C GLU A 207 -12.60 -17.95 16.91
N LYS A 208 -13.77 -17.79 17.54
CA LYS A 208 -15.04 -18.36 17.02
C LYS A 208 -15.43 -17.83 15.63
N LEU A 209 -15.03 -16.61 15.27
CA LEU A 209 -15.31 -16.04 13.96
C LEU A 209 -14.35 -16.55 12.87
N LEU A 210 -13.26 -17.20 13.25
CA LEU A 210 -12.30 -17.79 12.31
C LEU A 210 -12.71 -19.22 11.90
N GLN A 211 -13.58 -19.87 12.69
CA GLN A 211 -14.13 -21.16 12.34
C GLN A 211 -15.26 -21.00 11.33
N ASP A 212 -15.35 -21.95 10.37
CA ASP A 212 -16.47 -21.99 9.44
C ASP A 212 -17.75 -22.34 10.20
N SER A 213 -18.87 -21.73 9.82
CA SER A 213 -20.13 -21.81 10.55
C SER A 213 -21.31 -21.75 9.59
N GLU A 214 -22.40 -22.40 9.92
CA GLU A 214 -23.70 -22.27 9.21
C GLU A 214 -24.22 -20.82 9.18
N ARG A 215 -23.66 -19.95 10.04
CA ARG A 215 -23.96 -18.51 10.07
C ARG A 215 -23.20 -17.71 9.00
N ASP A 216 -22.26 -18.32 8.29
CA ASP A 216 -21.45 -17.66 7.26
C ASP A 216 -22.29 -17.37 6.01
N GLY A 217 -23.21 -16.41 6.15
CA GLY A 217 -24.16 -16.01 5.09
C GLY A 217 -23.66 -14.89 4.17
N GLN A 218 -22.45 -14.38 4.36
CA GLN A 218 -21.84 -13.36 3.49
C GLN A 218 -20.53 -13.90 2.94
N CYS A 219 -20.35 -13.82 1.63
CA CYS A 219 -19.10 -14.22 0.97
C CYS A 219 -18.48 -13.04 0.24
N HIS A 220 -17.17 -12.97 0.21
CA HIS A 220 -16.42 -12.02 -0.58
C HIS A 220 -15.24 -12.72 -1.23
N SER A 221 -14.91 -12.32 -2.45
CA SER A 221 -13.64 -12.67 -3.06
C SER A 221 -12.47 -12.04 -2.30
N LEU A 222 -11.24 -12.55 -2.48
CA LEU A 222 -10.03 -11.94 -1.89
C LEU A 222 -9.90 -10.46 -2.31
N ALA A 223 -10.21 -10.13 -3.58
CA ALA A 223 -10.20 -8.76 -4.07
C ALA A 223 -11.24 -7.88 -3.34
N GLU A 224 -12.46 -8.38 -3.16
CA GLU A 224 -13.48 -7.66 -2.39
C GLU A 224 -13.10 -7.51 -0.92
N ALA A 225 -12.51 -8.55 -0.32
CA ALA A 225 -12.02 -8.52 1.06
C ALA A 225 -10.92 -7.47 1.25
N MET A 226 -9.99 -7.35 0.29
CA MET A 226 -8.99 -6.28 0.27
C MET A 226 -9.66 -4.92 0.16
N GLY A 227 -10.59 -4.77 -0.79
CA GLY A 227 -11.30 -3.52 -1.06
C GLY A 227 -12.12 -3.02 0.13
N LYS A 228 -12.87 -3.91 0.77
CA LYS A 228 -13.70 -3.63 1.95
C LYS A 228 -12.90 -3.67 3.26
N SER A 229 -11.62 -4.03 3.17
CA SER A 229 -10.73 -4.22 4.33
C SER A 229 -11.28 -5.22 5.35
N ALA A 230 -11.84 -6.35 4.88
CA ALA A 230 -12.53 -7.34 5.69
C ALA A 230 -11.57 -8.12 6.59
N ASN A 231 -11.52 -7.74 7.88
CA ASN A 231 -10.58 -8.31 8.84
C ASN A 231 -10.77 -9.81 9.04
N VAL A 232 -12.02 -10.27 9.15
CA VAL A 232 -12.35 -11.68 9.39
C VAL A 232 -11.87 -12.58 8.25
N ILE A 233 -12.02 -12.12 6.99
CA ILE A 233 -11.57 -12.91 5.83
C ILE A 233 -10.05 -13.01 5.81
N PHE A 234 -9.32 -11.90 5.97
CA PHE A 234 -7.86 -11.94 6.05
C PHE A 234 -7.38 -12.79 7.21
N ALA A 235 -8.05 -12.76 8.36
CA ALA A 235 -7.71 -13.61 9.50
C ALA A 235 -7.97 -15.11 9.22
N LYS A 236 -9.15 -15.47 8.66
CA LYS A 236 -9.46 -16.85 8.23
C LYS A 236 -8.44 -17.38 7.22
N LEU A 237 -8.13 -16.56 6.19
CA LEU A 237 -7.19 -16.96 5.14
C LEU A 237 -5.75 -17.07 5.67
N THR A 238 -5.33 -16.16 6.55
CA THR A 238 -4.02 -16.25 7.22
C THR A 238 -3.90 -17.56 8.00
N GLN A 239 -4.88 -17.88 8.85
CA GLN A 239 -4.87 -19.13 9.62
C GLN A 239 -4.86 -20.38 8.73
N ARG A 240 -5.56 -20.33 7.59
CA ARG A 240 -5.71 -21.48 6.68
C ARG A 240 -4.48 -21.72 5.80
N TYR A 241 -3.86 -20.66 5.31
CA TYR A 241 -2.86 -20.75 4.24
C TYR A 241 -1.46 -20.29 4.63
N LEU A 242 -1.29 -19.56 5.72
CA LEU A 242 0.00 -18.97 6.07
C LEU A 242 0.53 -19.50 7.41
N SER A 243 1.75 -20.03 7.39
CA SER A 243 2.49 -20.28 8.60
C SER A 243 3.14 -18.98 9.14
N PRO A 244 3.54 -18.92 10.44
CA PRO A 244 4.34 -17.82 10.96
C PRO A 244 5.59 -17.53 10.11
N LYS A 245 6.28 -18.59 9.67
CA LYS A 245 7.47 -18.49 8.81
C LYS A 245 7.14 -17.85 7.47
N ALA A 246 6.04 -18.24 6.83
CA ALA A 246 5.61 -17.67 5.54
C ALA A 246 5.30 -16.17 5.66
N LEU A 247 4.56 -15.76 6.69
CA LEU A 247 4.23 -14.35 6.91
C LEU A 247 5.45 -13.52 7.29
N LYS A 248 6.37 -14.06 8.12
CA LYS A 248 7.67 -13.42 8.41
C LYS A 248 8.51 -13.24 7.15
N HIS A 249 8.61 -14.28 6.34
CA HIS A 249 9.35 -14.23 5.08
C HIS A 249 8.76 -13.19 4.11
N ALA A 250 7.44 -13.14 3.97
CA ALA A 250 6.79 -12.12 3.17
C ALA A 250 7.09 -10.71 3.70
N ALA A 251 6.95 -10.48 5.02
CA ALA A 251 7.27 -9.21 5.64
C ALA A 251 8.75 -8.80 5.42
N ALA A 252 9.68 -9.73 5.54
CA ALA A 252 11.13 -9.48 5.33
C ALA A 252 11.44 -9.10 3.88
N ARG A 253 10.80 -9.74 2.88
CA ARG A 253 10.95 -9.37 1.47
C ARG A 253 10.42 -7.96 1.17
N PHE A 254 9.38 -7.53 1.86
CA PHE A 254 8.90 -6.16 1.83
C PHE A 254 9.69 -5.22 2.75
N HIS A 255 10.89 -5.61 3.19
CA HIS A 255 11.83 -4.86 4.00
C HIS A 255 11.33 -4.45 5.39
N PHE A 256 10.30 -5.12 5.95
CA PHE A 256 10.03 -5.00 7.38
C PHE A 256 11.18 -5.62 8.19
N ASN A 257 11.43 -5.06 9.37
CA ASN A 257 12.51 -5.46 10.28
C ASN A 257 13.92 -5.30 9.65
N ARG A 258 14.05 -4.43 8.66
CA ARG A 258 15.29 -4.15 7.94
C ARG A 258 15.46 -2.63 7.75
N GLU A 259 16.69 -2.16 7.81
CA GLU A 259 17.02 -0.77 7.52
C GLU A 259 16.81 -0.45 6.04
N LEU A 260 16.25 0.73 5.76
CA LEU A 260 16.15 1.27 4.41
C LEU A 260 17.41 2.03 4.07
N SER A 261 17.97 1.78 2.89
CA SER A 261 19.11 2.55 2.37
C SER A 261 18.63 3.95 1.95
N PHE A 262 18.70 4.92 2.89
CA PHE A 262 18.24 6.27 2.66
C PHE A 262 19.13 7.30 3.38
N PRO A 263 19.43 8.47 2.78
CA PRO A 263 20.39 9.43 3.34
C PRO A 263 19.87 10.27 4.52
N VAL A 264 18.57 10.12 4.86
CA VAL A 264 17.96 10.75 6.03
C VAL A 264 17.73 9.67 7.09
N PRO A 265 17.95 9.92 8.38
CA PRO A 265 17.65 8.97 9.44
C PRO A 265 16.23 8.44 9.32
N THR A 266 16.10 7.12 9.17
CA THR A 266 14.85 6.42 8.93
C THR A 266 14.72 5.30 9.94
N ASP A 267 13.57 5.23 10.62
CA ASP A 267 13.31 4.13 11.54
C ASP A 267 13.02 2.85 10.75
N VAL A 268 13.43 1.72 11.31
CA VAL A 268 13.05 0.39 10.81
C VAL A 268 11.54 0.21 11.02
N SER A 269 10.82 -0.08 9.95
CA SER A 269 9.41 -0.48 10.05
C SER A 269 9.32 -1.90 10.59
N LEU A 270 8.50 -2.11 11.60
CA LEU A 270 8.45 -3.35 12.38
C LEU A 270 7.25 -4.20 12.01
N ALA A 271 7.45 -5.51 11.92
CA ALA A 271 6.39 -6.50 11.86
C ALA A 271 6.72 -7.64 12.85
N ALA A 272 6.10 -7.60 14.02
CA ALA A 272 6.18 -8.68 15.00
C ALA A 272 5.15 -9.75 14.65
N VAL A 273 5.60 -10.83 14.02
CA VAL A 273 4.74 -11.96 13.64
C VAL A 273 4.80 -13.02 14.74
N PRO A 274 3.67 -13.36 15.41
CA PRO A 274 3.62 -14.38 16.44
C PRO A 274 3.97 -15.77 15.90
N GLU A 275 4.67 -16.59 16.69
CA GLU A 275 5.09 -17.94 16.30
C GLU A 275 4.18 -19.03 16.85
N GLU A 276 3.72 -18.88 18.09
CA GLU A 276 3.02 -19.93 18.84
C GLU A 276 1.52 -19.68 19.01
N ASP A 277 1.04 -18.49 18.68
CA ASP A 277 -0.36 -18.08 18.85
C ASP A 277 -1.04 -17.92 17.50
N GLU A 278 -1.78 -18.92 17.06
CA GLU A 278 -2.50 -18.94 15.78
C GLU A 278 -3.52 -17.81 15.66
N PHE A 279 -4.19 -17.45 16.76
CA PHE A 279 -5.16 -16.36 16.72
C PHE A 279 -4.47 -15.01 16.56
N ARG A 280 -3.37 -14.78 17.26
CA ARG A 280 -2.57 -13.57 17.07
C ARG A 280 -1.91 -13.54 15.68
N LEU A 281 -1.48 -14.67 15.13
CA LEU A 281 -1.01 -14.76 13.75
C LEU A 281 -2.10 -14.31 12.78
N ALA A 282 -3.32 -14.83 12.92
CA ALA A 282 -4.48 -14.45 12.13
C ALA A 282 -4.82 -12.95 12.29
N GLN A 283 -4.74 -12.42 13.50
CA GLN A 283 -4.90 -10.99 13.78
C GLN A 283 -3.81 -10.16 13.06
N THR A 284 -2.54 -10.60 13.11
CA THR A 284 -1.44 -9.91 12.43
C THR A 284 -1.64 -9.90 10.92
N GLY A 285 -2.06 -11.02 10.30
CA GLY A 285 -2.42 -11.06 8.89
C GLY A 285 -3.57 -10.14 8.52
N ALA A 286 -4.48 -9.86 9.45
CA ALA A 286 -5.54 -8.87 9.27
C ALA A 286 -5.09 -7.42 9.57
N GLY A 287 -3.83 -7.18 9.95
CA GLY A 287 -3.25 -5.86 10.22
C GLY A 287 -3.44 -5.36 11.65
N PHE A 288 -3.65 -6.28 12.59
CA PHE A 288 -3.58 -6.00 14.03
C PHE A 288 -2.19 -6.36 14.58
N GLY A 289 -1.99 -6.15 15.88
CA GLY A 289 -0.73 -6.48 16.53
C GLY A 289 0.34 -5.39 16.35
N ASP A 290 1.58 -5.76 16.65
CA ASP A 290 2.71 -4.82 16.71
C ASP A 290 3.38 -4.71 15.33
N VAL A 291 2.70 -4.01 14.42
CA VAL A 291 3.20 -3.68 13.09
C VAL A 291 3.23 -2.16 12.97
N TYR A 292 4.43 -1.61 12.78
CA TYR A 292 4.67 -0.17 12.68
C TYR A 292 5.31 0.18 11.34
N LEU A 293 4.89 1.28 10.76
CA LEU A 293 5.25 1.65 9.39
C LEU A 293 5.63 3.14 9.32
N SER A 294 6.71 3.45 8.59
CA SER A 294 6.99 4.83 8.19
C SER A 294 6.25 5.18 6.88
N PRO A 295 5.87 6.46 6.67
CA PRO A 295 5.29 6.89 5.40
C PRO A 295 6.19 6.62 4.18
N LEU A 296 7.49 6.80 4.32
CA LEU A 296 8.44 6.46 3.26
C LEU A 296 8.33 4.98 2.88
N HIS A 297 8.39 4.09 3.86
CA HIS A 297 8.27 2.65 3.61
C HIS A 297 6.88 2.29 3.04
N GLY A 298 5.81 2.94 3.52
CA GLY A 298 4.46 2.76 2.96
C GLY A 298 4.40 3.08 1.45
N ALA A 299 5.08 4.14 1.00
CA ALA A 299 5.17 4.46 -0.43
C ALA A 299 5.95 3.41 -1.22
N LEU A 300 7.00 2.82 -0.61
CA LEU A 300 7.76 1.74 -1.23
C LEU A 300 6.95 0.43 -1.32
N LEU A 301 6.08 0.12 -0.35
CA LEU A 301 5.14 -1.01 -0.46
C LEU A 301 4.25 -0.88 -1.70
N ALA A 302 3.69 0.33 -1.92
CA ALA A 302 2.91 0.60 -3.12
C ALA A 302 3.77 0.53 -4.39
N SER A 303 5.01 0.98 -4.31
CA SER A 303 5.96 0.96 -5.43
C SER A 303 6.28 -0.46 -5.90
N VAL A 304 6.42 -1.44 -4.99
CA VAL A 304 6.63 -2.85 -5.34
C VAL A 304 5.47 -3.38 -6.20
N ALA A 305 4.21 -3.16 -5.77
CA ALA A 305 3.04 -3.58 -6.54
C ALA A 305 2.96 -2.87 -7.91
N ALA A 306 3.35 -1.58 -7.95
CA ALA A 306 3.37 -0.77 -9.16
C ALA A 306 4.47 -1.15 -10.15
N ASN A 307 5.60 -1.67 -9.66
CA ASN A 307 6.83 -1.89 -10.43
C ASN A 307 7.05 -3.37 -10.76
N GLY A 308 5.98 -4.14 -11.00
CA GLY A 308 6.06 -5.55 -11.36
C GLY A 308 6.72 -6.43 -10.29
N GLY A 309 6.60 -6.06 -9.02
CA GLY A 309 7.17 -6.79 -7.89
C GLY A 309 8.64 -6.47 -7.59
N VAL A 310 9.22 -5.48 -8.25
CA VAL A 310 10.62 -5.08 -8.06
C VAL A 310 10.72 -4.01 -6.97
N TRP A 311 11.58 -4.25 -5.99
CA TRP A 311 11.98 -3.25 -5.02
C TRP A 311 12.97 -2.26 -5.62
N LYS A 312 12.78 -0.99 -5.35
CA LYS A 312 13.73 0.08 -5.64
C LYS A 312 14.02 0.83 -4.35
N ASP A 313 15.28 0.95 -3.99
CA ASP A 313 15.69 1.79 -2.87
C ASP A 313 15.26 3.24 -3.08
N PRO A 314 14.83 3.94 -2.03
CA PRO A 314 14.44 5.33 -2.16
C PRO A 314 15.65 6.22 -2.48
N VAL A 315 15.49 7.10 -3.46
CA VAL A 315 16.53 8.00 -3.94
C VAL A 315 16.14 9.43 -3.64
N LEU A 316 17.02 10.17 -2.91
CA LEU A 316 16.81 11.57 -2.53
C LEU A 316 17.72 12.53 -3.28
N PHE A 317 18.95 12.09 -3.62
CA PHE A 317 19.93 12.90 -4.35
C PHE A 317 19.88 12.58 -5.84
N ASP A 318 19.76 13.62 -6.67
CA ASP A 318 19.80 13.49 -8.13
C ASP A 318 21.26 13.51 -8.62
N THR A 319 21.92 12.38 -8.50
CA THR A 319 23.32 12.20 -8.91
C THR A 319 23.49 11.73 -10.36
N GLY A 320 22.38 11.74 -11.12
CA GLY A 320 22.34 11.27 -12.50
C GLY A 320 21.98 9.78 -12.64
N ALA A 321 21.54 9.39 -13.82
CA ALA A 321 21.04 8.04 -14.10
C ALA A 321 22.11 6.96 -13.91
N GLU A 322 23.38 7.26 -14.18
CA GLU A 322 24.48 6.30 -14.10
C GLU A 322 24.76 5.83 -12.67
N ALA A 323 24.62 6.71 -11.66
CA ALA A 323 24.82 6.33 -10.27
C ALA A 323 23.73 5.39 -9.71
N GLN A 324 22.58 5.31 -10.39
CA GLN A 324 21.44 4.45 -10.02
C GLN A 324 21.45 3.12 -10.80
N ALA A 325 22.09 3.08 -11.96
CA ALA A 325 22.13 1.89 -12.84
C ALA A 325 22.91 0.70 -12.26
N GLY A 326 23.77 0.93 -11.25
CA GLY A 326 24.64 -0.11 -10.69
C GLY A 326 24.05 -0.93 -9.53
N LYS A 327 22.88 -0.58 -8.98
CA LYS A 327 22.28 -1.37 -7.90
C LYS A 327 21.44 -2.51 -8.51
N PRO A 328 21.68 -3.76 -8.11
CA PRO A 328 20.85 -4.88 -8.58
C PRO A 328 19.39 -4.66 -8.14
N ALA A 329 18.47 -4.93 -9.06
CA ALA A 329 17.04 -4.91 -8.75
C ALA A 329 16.72 -6.12 -7.87
N GLU A 330 16.05 -5.91 -6.73
CA GLU A 330 15.57 -6.97 -5.86
C GLU A 330 14.14 -7.34 -6.27
N GLN A 331 13.93 -8.56 -6.80
CA GLN A 331 12.61 -9.07 -7.12
C GLN A 331 11.94 -9.56 -5.83
N VAL A 332 10.99 -8.80 -5.32
CA VAL A 332 10.23 -9.09 -4.10
C VAL A 332 9.06 -10.03 -4.37
N LEU A 333 8.35 -9.81 -5.48
CA LEU A 333 7.23 -10.62 -5.97
C LEU A 333 7.45 -10.98 -7.43
N SER A 334 6.89 -12.11 -7.89
CA SER A 334 6.81 -12.33 -9.34
C SER A 334 5.93 -11.26 -10.01
N PRO A 335 6.15 -10.94 -11.30
CA PRO A 335 5.31 -9.97 -12.02
C PRO A 335 3.83 -10.34 -12.02
N GLU A 336 3.50 -11.64 -11.99
CA GLU A 336 2.14 -12.15 -11.91
C GLU A 336 1.51 -11.81 -10.55
N VAL A 337 2.18 -12.16 -9.45
CA VAL A 337 1.72 -11.85 -8.09
C VAL A 337 1.58 -10.34 -7.89
N ALA A 338 2.49 -9.53 -8.43
CA ALA A 338 2.40 -8.07 -8.35
C ALA A 338 1.17 -7.53 -9.09
N ARG A 339 0.84 -8.08 -10.26
CA ARG A 339 -0.36 -7.75 -11.04
C ARG A 339 -1.64 -8.11 -10.29
N ASP A 340 -1.68 -9.29 -9.70
CA ASP A 340 -2.80 -9.75 -8.90
C ASP A 340 -2.95 -8.92 -7.62
N LEU A 341 -1.85 -8.58 -6.96
CA LEU A 341 -1.86 -7.66 -5.82
C LEU A 341 -2.42 -6.28 -6.20
N ALA A 342 -2.05 -5.76 -7.37
CA ALA A 342 -2.64 -4.52 -7.90
C ALA A 342 -4.16 -4.67 -8.12
N THR A 343 -4.64 -5.83 -8.60
CA THR A 343 -6.06 -6.15 -8.73
C THR A 343 -6.77 -6.13 -7.38
N LEU A 344 -6.18 -6.74 -6.34
CA LEU A 344 -6.72 -6.67 -4.98
C LEU A 344 -6.83 -5.22 -4.49
N MET A 345 -5.78 -4.43 -4.69
CA MET A 345 -5.70 -3.04 -4.24
C MET A 345 -6.65 -2.12 -5.01
N GLU A 346 -6.88 -2.36 -6.30
CA GLU A 346 -7.83 -1.60 -7.13
C GLU A 346 -9.26 -1.68 -6.58
N ALA A 347 -9.66 -2.82 -6.04
CA ALA A 347 -10.98 -2.98 -5.42
C ALA A 347 -11.23 -1.98 -4.28
N THR A 348 -10.18 -1.52 -3.58
CA THR A 348 -10.29 -0.48 -2.54
C THR A 348 -10.82 0.84 -3.09
N VAL A 349 -10.35 1.22 -4.28
CA VAL A 349 -10.69 2.50 -4.93
C VAL A 349 -11.99 2.39 -5.71
N THR A 350 -12.23 1.27 -6.38
CA THR A 350 -13.38 1.07 -7.28
C THR A 350 -14.66 0.66 -6.56
N LYS A 351 -14.56 -0.23 -5.57
CA LYS A 351 -15.69 -0.86 -4.88
C LYS A 351 -15.65 -0.72 -3.35
N GLY A 352 -14.47 -0.36 -2.79
CA GLY A 352 -14.15 -0.46 -1.38
C GLY A 352 -14.15 0.85 -0.61
N THR A 353 -13.30 0.88 0.41
CA THR A 353 -13.23 1.92 1.46
C THR A 353 -12.80 3.30 0.94
N ALA A 354 -12.11 3.39 -0.20
CA ALA A 354 -11.69 4.65 -0.82
C ALA A 354 -12.66 5.13 -1.92
N ARG A 355 -13.63 4.30 -2.33
CA ARG A 355 -14.50 4.56 -3.49
C ARG A 355 -15.12 5.96 -3.47
N ARG A 356 -15.69 6.40 -2.35
CA ARG A 356 -16.37 7.70 -2.23
C ARG A 356 -15.43 8.86 -2.58
N ILE A 357 -14.21 8.83 -2.06
CA ILE A 357 -13.21 9.88 -2.25
C ILE A 357 -12.73 9.93 -3.71
N PHE A 358 -12.43 8.78 -4.31
CA PHE A 358 -11.88 8.73 -5.67
C PHE A 358 -12.94 8.91 -6.78
N ARG A 359 -14.23 8.83 -6.46
CA ARG A 359 -15.35 9.11 -7.39
C ARG A 359 -15.86 10.54 -7.34
N GLU A 360 -15.27 11.39 -6.52
CA GLU A 360 -15.65 12.80 -6.46
C GLU A 360 -15.47 13.48 -7.82
N ARG A 361 -16.54 14.14 -8.30
CA ARG A 361 -16.58 14.70 -9.65
C ARG A 361 -15.48 15.76 -9.84
N GLY A 362 -14.74 15.67 -10.95
CA GLY A 362 -13.65 16.60 -11.28
C GLY A 362 -12.35 16.38 -10.48
N MET A 363 -12.33 15.42 -9.55
CA MET A 363 -11.16 15.13 -8.70
C MET A 363 -10.65 13.70 -8.90
N GLY A 364 -11.02 13.05 -10.00
CA GLY A 364 -10.63 11.69 -10.31
C GLY A 364 -9.12 11.55 -10.56
N VAL A 365 -8.58 10.41 -10.18
CA VAL A 365 -7.21 9.97 -10.50
C VAL A 365 -7.35 8.74 -11.39
N PRO A 366 -7.01 8.83 -12.69
CA PRO A 366 -7.13 7.71 -13.60
C PRO A 366 -6.34 6.49 -13.12
N GLY A 367 -6.97 5.31 -13.15
CA GLY A 367 -6.31 4.06 -12.80
C GLY A 367 -5.71 4.03 -11.39
N ALA A 368 -6.30 4.74 -10.44
CA ALA A 368 -5.81 4.73 -9.07
C ALA A 368 -6.00 3.36 -8.41
N VAL A 369 -5.00 2.93 -7.68
CA VAL A 369 -4.92 1.66 -6.95
C VAL A 369 -4.48 1.97 -5.52
N GLY A 370 -5.01 1.28 -4.51
CA GLY A 370 -4.57 1.59 -3.14
C GLY A 370 -5.17 0.74 -2.04
N LYS A 371 -4.75 1.04 -0.83
CA LYS A 371 -5.23 0.42 0.42
C LYS A 371 -5.41 1.48 1.50
N THR A 372 -6.52 1.42 2.21
CA THR A 372 -6.75 2.24 3.39
C THR A 372 -6.40 1.49 4.66
N GLY A 373 -5.94 2.21 5.68
CA GLY A 373 -5.74 1.70 7.03
C GLY A 373 -6.40 2.63 8.05
N THR A 374 -6.95 2.07 9.12
CA THR A 374 -7.47 2.84 10.24
C THR A 374 -7.28 2.05 11.52
N LEU A 375 -6.75 2.72 12.53
CA LEU A 375 -6.61 2.18 13.88
C LEU A 375 -6.77 3.34 14.86
N ALA A 376 -7.35 3.11 16.03
CA ALA A 376 -7.50 4.14 17.04
C ALA A 376 -6.94 3.67 18.39
N ASP A 377 -6.16 4.54 19.03
CA ASP A 377 -5.83 4.47 20.45
C ASP A 377 -6.93 5.18 21.24
N ARG A 378 -7.17 4.74 22.47
CA ARG A 378 -8.24 5.29 23.29
C ARG A 378 -7.75 6.29 24.34
N ASN A 379 -6.56 6.10 24.88
CA ASN A 379 -6.01 6.90 25.98
C ASN A 379 -4.55 7.30 25.68
N PRO A 380 -4.27 8.53 25.22
CA PRO A 380 -5.24 9.51 24.70
C PRO A 380 -5.85 9.04 23.38
N PHE A 381 -7.04 9.54 23.04
CA PHE A 381 -7.66 9.19 21.76
C PHE A 381 -6.83 9.74 20.60
N ARG A 382 -6.46 8.81 19.67
CA ARG A 382 -5.81 9.12 18.39
C ARG A 382 -6.34 8.19 17.32
N ASP A 383 -6.78 8.75 16.21
CA ASP A 383 -7.23 8.01 15.04
C ASP A 383 -6.17 8.08 13.95
N TYR A 384 -5.49 6.95 13.72
CA TYR A 384 -4.50 6.79 12.66
C TYR A 384 -5.22 6.43 11.38
N SER A 385 -5.20 7.34 10.43
CA SER A 385 -5.76 7.15 9.09
C SER A 385 -4.63 7.01 8.08
N TRP A 386 -4.68 5.96 7.25
CA TRP A 386 -3.71 5.67 6.20
C TRP A 386 -4.35 5.59 4.82
N PHE A 387 -3.59 5.97 3.83
CA PHE A 387 -3.78 5.58 2.43
C PHE A 387 -2.42 5.31 1.80
N VAL A 388 -2.27 4.13 1.18
CA VAL A 388 -1.08 3.69 0.45
C VAL A 388 -1.53 3.19 -0.91
N GLY A 389 -0.91 3.66 -1.99
CA GLY A 389 -1.32 3.28 -3.32
C GLY A 389 -0.50 3.93 -4.42
N PHE A 390 -0.87 3.71 -5.67
CA PHE A 390 -0.18 4.23 -6.85
C PHE A 390 -1.14 4.55 -7.99
N ALA A 391 -0.67 5.29 -8.98
CA ALA A 391 -1.42 5.61 -10.20
C ALA A 391 -0.47 6.00 -11.37
N PRO A 392 -0.93 5.80 -12.63
CA PRO A 392 -2.01 4.91 -13.07
C PRO A 392 -1.65 3.43 -12.86
N ARG A 393 -2.65 2.53 -12.91
CA ARG A 393 -2.43 1.08 -12.75
C ARG A 393 -1.53 0.49 -13.83
N ASP A 394 -1.84 0.80 -15.09
CA ASP A 394 -1.20 0.15 -16.24
C ASP A 394 0.13 0.80 -16.65
N ASN A 395 0.38 2.03 -16.20
CA ASN A 395 1.64 2.76 -16.42
C ASN A 395 1.96 3.59 -15.18
N PRO A 396 2.36 2.96 -14.07
CA PRO A 396 2.56 3.63 -12.79
C PRO A 396 3.60 4.75 -12.87
N LYS A 397 3.20 5.94 -12.41
CA LYS A 397 4.04 7.14 -12.40
C LYS A 397 4.31 7.65 -11.00
N VAL A 398 3.35 7.46 -10.11
CA VAL A 398 3.48 7.89 -8.71
C VAL A 398 3.00 6.79 -7.77
N ALA A 399 3.78 6.50 -6.74
CA ALA A 399 3.39 5.72 -5.56
C ALA A 399 3.34 6.66 -4.36
N VAL A 400 2.33 6.50 -3.52
CA VAL A 400 2.01 7.45 -2.45
C VAL A 400 1.73 6.71 -1.16
N ALA A 401 2.23 7.24 -0.05
CA ALA A 401 1.74 6.92 1.27
C ALA A 401 1.40 8.19 2.02
N ALA A 402 0.19 8.26 2.54
CA ALA A 402 -0.29 9.33 3.40
C ALA A 402 -0.71 8.77 4.74
N VAL A 403 -0.32 9.42 5.82
CA VAL A 403 -0.78 9.16 7.19
C VAL A 403 -1.25 10.44 7.83
N ILE A 404 -2.38 10.37 8.53
CA ILE A 404 -2.87 11.45 9.38
C ILE A 404 -3.29 10.83 10.70
N VAL A 405 -2.84 11.45 11.78
CA VAL A 405 -3.26 11.13 13.14
C VAL A 405 -4.18 12.25 13.62
N ASN A 406 -5.45 11.95 13.72
CA ASN A 406 -6.46 12.86 14.24
C ASN A 406 -6.65 12.67 15.75
N GLU A 407 -6.92 13.77 16.42
CA GLU A 407 -7.52 13.84 17.76
C GLU A 407 -9.05 13.71 17.64
N PRO A 408 -9.85 13.85 18.71
CA PRO A 408 -11.30 13.71 18.61
C PRO A 408 -11.97 14.56 17.54
N ILE A 409 -11.37 15.68 17.16
CA ILE A 409 -11.84 16.53 16.07
C ILE A 409 -11.09 16.15 14.79
N TRP A 410 -11.83 15.69 13.79
CA TRP A 410 -11.29 15.30 12.50
C TRP A 410 -11.19 16.49 11.53
N HIS A 411 -10.03 16.64 10.91
CA HIS A 411 -9.83 17.67 9.89
C HIS A 411 -9.94 17.07 8.47
N ILE A 412 -9.04 16.13 8.13
CA ILE A 412 -9.05 15.37 6.89
C ILE A 412 -8.65 13.90 7.15
N ARG A 413 -8.95 13.04 6.20
CA ARG A 413 -8.48 11.65 6.20
C ARG A 413 -7.32 11.47 5.24
N ALA A 414 -6.43 10.51 5.56
CA ALA A 414 -5.32 10.17 4.68
C ALA A 414 -5.75 9.71 3.29
N THR A 415 -6.94 9.11 3.14
CA THR A 415 -7.51 8.73 1.83
C THR A 415 -7.69 9.94 0.91
N TRP A 416 -8.17 11.06 1.45
CA TRP A 416 -8.31 12.31 0.70
C TRP A 416 -6.93 12.89 0.35
N LEU A 417 -6.01 12.95 1.34
CA LEU A 417 -4.65 13.45 1.13
C LEU A 417 -3.89 12.60 0.10
N GLY A 418 -4.02 11.27 0.16
CA GLY A 418 -3.38 10.36 -0.80
C GLY A 418 -3.89 10.58 -2.22
N ARG A 419 -5.22 10.76 -2.41
CA ARG A 419 -5.78 11.15 -3.71
C ARG A 419 -5.18 12.47 -4.22
N GLU A 420 -5.13 13.50 -3.38
CA GLU A 420 -4.54 14.79 -3.76
C GLU A 420 -3.06 14.67 -4.11
N ALA A 421 -2.31 13.88 -3.35
CA ALA A 421 -0.91 13.62 -3.64
C ALA A 421 -0.71 12.92 -4.99
N MET A 422 -1.54 11.93 -5.33
CA MET A 422 -1.52 11.31 -6.66
C MET A 422 -1.86 12.32 -7.75
N ARG A 423 -2.96 13.07 -7.58
CA ARG A 423 -3.41 14.06 -8.57
C ARG A 423 -2.37 15.14 -8.82
N LEU A 424 -1.80 15.69 -7.76
CA LEU A 424 -0.75 16.72 -7.85
C LEU A 424 0.54 16.15 -8.44
N GLY A 425 0.95 14.94 -8.04
CA GLY A 425 2.13 14.27 -8.59
C GLY A 425 1.99 14.00 -10.09
N LEU A 426 0.85 13.48 -10.54
CA LEU A 426 0.58 13.23 -11.96
C LEU A 426 0.54 14.55 -12.77
N ALA A 427 0.05 15.64 -12.19
CA ALA A 427 0.03 16.95 -12.85
C ALA A 427 1.44 17.56 -13.03
N ARG A 428 2.47 17.01 -12.37
CA ARG A 428 3.88 17.43 -12.53
C ARG A 428 4.60 16.71 -13.66
N LEU A 429 3.98 15.69 -14.23
CA LEU A 429 4.59 14.93 -15.31
C LEU A 429 4.57 15.74 -16.62
N PRO A 430 5.56 15.53 -17.51
CA PRO A 430 5.52 16.08 -18.85
C PRO A 430 4.25 15.69 -19.60
N PRO A 431 3.74 16.55 -20.50
CA PRO A 431 2.60 16.21 -21.36
C PRO A 431 2.85 14.89 -22.11
N GLY A 432 1.84 14.02 -22.17
CA GLY A 432 1.93 12.71 -22.85
C GLY A 432 2.47 11.56 -21.99
N SER A 433 3.04 11.84 -20.83
CA SER A 433 3.60 10.78 -19.96
C SER A 433 2.58 9.76 -19.44
N LEU A 434 1.30 10.08 -19.49
CA LEU A 434 0.21 9.20 -19.05
C LEU A 434 -0.31 8.27 -20.15
N VAL A 435 0.13 8.45 -21.39
CA VAL A 435 -0.20 7.52 -22.48
C VAL A 435 0.55 6.22 -22.21
N ALA A 436 -0.17 5.11 -22.16
CA ALA A 436 0.46 3.81 -22.10
C ALA A 436 1.38 3.64 -23.32
N PRO A 437 2.59 3.06 -23.20
CA PRO A 437 3.36 2.66 -24.36
C PRO A 437 2.46 1.78 -25.22
N ALA A 438 2.47 2.00 -26.55
CA ALA A 438 1.80 1.11 -27.47
C ALA A 438 2.25 -0.30 -27.12
N LYS A 439 1.30 -1.23 -26.93
CA LYS A 439 1.66 -2.64 -26.79
C LYS A 439 2.47 -2.94 -28.03
N ASP A 440 3.73 -3.34 -27.87
CA ASP A 440 4.51 -3.90 -28.98
C ASP A 440 3.59 -4.95 -29.60
N GLU A 441 3.26 -4.74 -30.87
CA GLU A 441 2.51 -5.72 -31.64
C GLU A 441 3.31 -7.02 -31.53
N GLU A 442 2.70 -8.06 -30.96
CA GLU A 442 3.28 -9.41 -30.99
C GLU A 442 3.76 -9.64 -32.42
N PRO A 443 5.00 -10.14 -32.64
CA PRO A 443 5.47 -10.43 -33.98
C PRO A 443 4.40 -11.31 -34.62
N GLN A 444 3.77 -10.84 -35.67
CA GLN A 444 2.87 -11.66 -36.47
C GLN A 444 3.66 -12.88 -36.88
N GLU A 445 3.28 -14.02 -36.34
CA GLU A 445 3.76 -15.33 -36.75
C GLU A 445 3.49 -15.43 -38.25
N GLN A 446 4.57 -15.24 -39.02
CA GLN A 446 4.51 -15.40 -40.47
C GLN A 446 4.02 -16.81 -40.73
N ALA A 447 2.84 -16.94 -41.31
CA ALA A 447 2.35 -18.20 -41.80
C ALA A 447 3.44 -18.88 -42.67
N PRO A 448 3.67 -20.18 -42.52
CA PRO A 448 4.69 -20.88 -43.34
C PRO A 448 4.32 -20.68 -44.81
N ALA A 449 5.31 -20.26 -45.61
CA ALA A 449 5.20 -20.17 -47.04
C ALA A 449 4.78 -21.54 -47.58
N GLU A 450 3.65 -21.58 -48.32
CA GLU A 450 3.27 -22.75 -49.08
C GLU A 450 4.37 -23.03 -50.11
N GLU A 451 5.10 -24.14 -49.94
CA GLU A 451 5.96 -24.69 -50.97
C GLU A 451 5.08 -25.14 -52.15
N GLU A 452 5.10 -24.36 -53.23
CA GLU A 452 4.61 -24.81 -54.55
C GLU A 452 5.51 -25.98 -55.01
N SER A 453 4.99 -27.19 -54.89
CA SER A 453 5.56 -28.37 -55.54
C SER A 453 5.22 -28.34 -57.04
N GLU A 454 6.23 -28.04 -57.88
CA GLU A 454 6.19 -28.31 -59.30
C GLU A 454 6.10 -29.82 -59.52
N GLU A 455 4.95 -30.32 -59.95
CA GLU A 455 4.75 -31.66 -60.43
C GLU A 455 4.69 -31.65 -61.97
N GLU A 456 5.71 -32.21 -62.55
CA GLU A 456 6.00 -32.38 -63.97
C GLU A 456 4.95 -33.27 -64.66
N LEU A 457 4.49 -32.81 -65.84
CA LEU A 457 3.63 -33.54 -66.79
C LEU A 457 4.28 -34.86 -67.25
N SER A 458 3.53 -35.95 -67.23
CA SER A 458 3.65 -36.98 -68.26
C SER A 458 2.33 -37.72 -68.50
N SER A 459 2.07 -37.83 -69.73
CA SER A 459 0.92 -38.23 -70.55
C SER A 459 0.41 -39.66 -70.39
N GLU A 460 -0.93 -39.73 -70.49
CA GLU A 460 -1.83 -40.51 -71.37
C GLU A 460 -2.27 -41.94 -70.95
N PRO A 461 -3.36 -42.48 -71.62
CA PRO A 461 -4.59 -42.83 -70.96
C PRO A 461 -4.95 -44.30 -71.15
N VAL A 462 -5.95 -44.84 -70.47
CA VAL A 462 -6.87 -45.89 -70.97
C VAL A 462 -8.13 -46.14 -70.13
N ALA A 463 -9.18 -46.07 -70.79
CA ALA A 463 -10.57 -46.44 -70.69
C ALA A 463 -11.08 -47.49 -69.70
N GLY A 464 -12.36 -47.31 -69.25
CA GLY A 464 -13.20 -48.40 -68.82
C GLY A 464 -14.29 -48.07 -67.84
N THR A 465 -15.42 -47.67 -68.33
CA THR A 465 -16.75 -47.67 -67.70
C THR A 465 -17.29 -49.11 -67.55
N PRO A 466 -18.46 -49.50 -66.94
CA PRO A 466 -19.37 -48.81 -66.01
C PRO A 466 -19.97 -49.73 -64.91
N ALA A 467 -20.81 -49.18 -64.11
CA ALA A 467 -22.15 -49.67 -63.68
C ALA A 467 -22.48 -49.47 -62.19
N GLU A 468 -23.51 -48.72 -61.99
CA GLU A 468 -24.48 -48.65 -60.88
C GLU A 468 -25.11 -49.99 -60.51
N PRO A 469 -26.11 -50.08 -59.59
CA PRO A 469 -26.63 -49.18 -58.52
C PRO A 469 -27.15 -49.93 -57.28
N GLY A 470 -27.73 -49.17 -56.36
CA GLY A 470 -28.79 -49.66 -55.47
C GLY A 470 -28.42 -49.62 -53.99
N SER A 471 -29.14 -49.15 -53.11
CA SER A 471 -30.49 -48.78 -52.79
C SER A 471 -30.65 -48.55 -51.29
N LYS A 472 -31.29 -47.45 -50.92
CA LYS A 472 -32.33 -47.32 -49.89
C LYS A 472 -32.20 -47.98 -48.51
N SER A 473 -32.31 -47.30 -47.45
CA SER A 473 -33.54 -46.99 -46.69
C SER A 473 -33.23 -46.81 -45.20
N ALA A 474 -33.47 -45.69 -44.60
CA ALA A 474 -34.64 -45.22 -43.89
C ALA A 474 -34.74 -45.61 -42.40
N MET A 475 -34.91 -44.56 -41.60
CA MET A 475 -35.81 -44.49 -40.42
C MET A 475 -35.40 -45.28 -39.16
N THR A 476 -35.47 -44.80 -37.95
CA THR A 476 -36.36 -43.84 -37.23
C THR A 476 -35.83 -43.64 -35.81
N ARG A 477 -36.16 -42.51 -35.29
CA ARG A 477 -36.16 -42.20 -33.84
C ARG A 477 -37.19 -43.06 -33.06
N PRO A 478 -37.17 -43.11 -31.76
CA PRO A 478 -37.44 -41.92 -30.89
C PRO A 478 -36.33 -41.52 -29.97
#